data_0f56629a603a4ce00fc6a029e4388446
#
_entry.id   0f56629a603a4ce00fc6a029e4388446
#
_cell.length_a   1.000
_cell.length_b   1.000
_cell.length_c   1.000
_cell.angle_alpha   90.00
_cell.angle_beta   90.00
_cell.angle_gamma   90.00
#
_symmetry.space_group_name_H-M   'P 1'
#
loop_
_entity.id
_entity.type
_entity.pdbx_description
1 polymer ?
#
loop_
_entity_poly.entity_id
_entity_poly.type
_entity_poly.pdbx_seq_one_letter_code
_entity_poly.pdbx_strand_id
1 'polypeptide(L)'
;VRAVLASTLGPCGKDRQCPTRVPTVVDAGALSILPELLTEDLSCTPLHVLTPHAGEAAALLIALEDQGTPAQETRRWSRERVEAHPGLAAREICRLTGATVLLKGATTLIAAPQRPLVSVDGGPGWMASAGSGDVLAGILGAVLAGAAARWEQGAPDASGADLVLDALVDSVAAGVRLHALAGAYAAASPQGAGG
;
A
#
# COMPACT_ATOMS: atom_id res chain seq x y z
N VAL A 1 11.20 13.47 -3.78
CA VAL A 1 10.04 12.59 -3.57
C VAL A 1 8.89 12.99 -4.49
N ARG A 2 8.37 14.27 -4.43
CA ARG A 2 7.22 14.74 -5.23
C ARG A 2 7.37 14.44 -6.74
N ALA A 3 8.48 14.85 -7.37
CA ALA A 3 8.70 14.65 -8.81
C ALA A 3 8.74 13.17 -9.21
N VAL A 4 9.33 12.32 -8.38
CA VAL A 4 9.39 10.88 -8.62
C VAL A 4 8.00 10.25 -8.47
N LEU A 5 7.26 10.58 -7.43
CA LEU A 5 5.90 10.06 -7.25
C LEU A 5 4.98 10.53 -8.38
N ALA A 6 5.01 11.82 -8.74
CA ALA A 6 4.22 12.38 -9.82
C ALA A 6 4.47 11.67 -11.18
N SER A 7 5.72 11.25 -11.45
CA SER A 7 6.05 10.54 -12.69
C SER A 7 5.49 9.11 -12.77
N THR A 8 5.06 8.53 -11.65
CA THR A 8 4.45 7.20 -11.61
C THR A 8 2.92 7.25 -11.71
N LEU A 9 2.32 8.38 -11.35
CA LEU A 9 0.87 8.60 -11.41
C LEU A 9 0.43 8.84 -12.86
N GLY A 10 -0.79 8.43 -13.17
CA GLY A 10 -1.42 8.64 -14.47
C GLY A 10 -2.38 9.82 -14.49
N PRO A 11 -2.75 10.32 -15.69
CA PRO A 11 -3.80 11.33 -15.80
C PRO A 11 -5.15 10.78 -15.31
N CYS A 12 -5.92 11.62 -14.62
CA CYS A 12 -7.27 11.31 -14.20
C CYS A 12 -8.21 11.41 -15.41
N GLY A 13 -8.62 10.28 -16.01
CA GLY A 13 -9.51 10.29 -17.17
C GLY A 13 -10.05 8.91 -17.56
N LYS A 14 -11.04 8.89 -18.47
CA LYS A 14 -11.72 7.67 -18.90
C LYS A 14 -10.85 6.74 -19.77
N ASP A 15 -9.82 7.28 -20.41
CA ASP A 15 -8.83 6.53 -21.17
C ASP A 15 -7.62 6.20 -20.27
N ARG A 16 -7.83 5.26 -19.37
CA ARG A 16 -6.82 4.79 -18.39
C ARG A 16 -5.73 3.96 -19.07
N GLN A 17 -4.97 4.55 -19.96
CA GLN A 17 -3.66 4.00 -20.29
C GLN A 17 -2.70 4.42 -19.18
N CYS A 18 -2.47 3.49 -18.25
CA CYS A 18 -1.48 3.68 -17.19
C CYS A 18 -0.10 3.95 -17.82
N PRO A 19 0.56 5.08 -17.55
CA PRO A 19 1.85 5.42 -18.17
C PRO A 19 2.96 4.45 -17.75
N THR A 20 2.80 3.77 -16.64
CA THR A 20 3.78 2.78 -16.16
C THR A 20 3.09 1.46 -15.79
N ARG A 21 3.56 0.37 -16.40
CA ARG A 21 3.22 -1.01 -15.97
C ARG A 21 4.09 -1.47 -14.79
N VAL A 22 4.85 -0.56 -14.20
CA VAL A 22 5.78 -0.87 -13.10
C VAL A 22 5.07 -0.70 -11.77
N PRO A 23 4.98 -1.75 -10.93
CA PRO A 23 4.47 -1.60 -9.58
C PRO A 23 5.31 -0.61 -8.78
N THR A 24 4.64 0.25 -8.03
CA THR A 24 5.30 1.31 -7.26
C THR A 24 4.88 1.21 -5.79
N VAL A 25 5.84 1.07 -4.89
CA VAL A 25 5.61 1.13 -3.44
C VAL A 25 5.65 2.58 -2.99
N VAL A 26 4.59 3.02 -2.30
CA VAL A 26 4.44 4.38 -1.76
C VAL A 26 4.35 4.29 -0.24
N ASP A 27 5.40 4.73 0.46
CA ASP A 27 5.52 4.62 1.92
C ASP A 27 5.97 5.95 2.55
N ALA A 28 5.79 6.08 3.85
CA ALA A 28 6.28 7.17 4.69
C ALA A 28 5.93 8.56 4.14
N GLY A 29 6.92 9.46 4.01
CA GLY A 29 6.71 10.83 3.53
C GLY A 29 6.08 10.95 2.13
N ALA A 30 6.10 9.90 1.30
CA ALA A 30 5.42 9.91 0.01
C ALA A 30 3.89 9.85 0.17
N LEU A 31 3.40 9.18 1.21
CA LEU A 31 1.97 9.12 1.53
C LEU A 31 1.38 10.50 1.88
N SER A 32 2.15 11.36 2.56
CA SER A 32 1.69 12.70 2.94
C SER A 32 1.58 13.68 1.77
N ILE A 33 2.32 13.44 0.69
CA ILE A 33 2.30 14.27 -0.53
C ILE A 33 1.22 13.80 -1.51
N LEU A 34 0.82 12.53 -1.42
CA LEU A 34 -0.10 11.92 -2.37
C LEU A 34 -1.43 12.68 -2.54
N PRO A 35 -2.12 13.16 -1.48
CA PRO A 35 -3.37 13.90 -1.64
C PRO A 35 -3.24 15.13 -2.53
N GLU A 36 -2.15 15.91 -2.40
CA GLU A 36 -1.92 17.07 -3.25
C GLU A 36 -1.82 16.69 -4.73
N LEU A 37 -1.08 15.62 -5.03
CA LEU A 37 -0.90 15.16 -6.41
C LEU A 37 -2.20 14.66 -7.03
N LEU A 38 -3.07 14.06 -6.23
CA LEU A 38 -4.37 13.60 -6.70
C LEU A 38 -5.34 14.76 -7.01
N THR A 39 -5.10 15.99 -6.50
CA THR A 39 -5.85 17.19 -6.89
C THR A 39 -5.37 17.82 -8.21
N GLU A 40 -4.22 17.42 -8.71
CA GLU A 40 -3.60 17.91 -9.96
C GLU A 40 -3.98 17.07 -11.19
N ASP A 41 -5.19 16.49 -11.21
CA ASP A 41 -5.66 15.57 -12.25
C ASP A 41 -4.80 14.31 -12.43
N LEU A 42 -4.04 13.95 -11.39
CA LEU A 42 -3.29 12.70 -11.32
C LEU A 42 -4.09 11.63 -10.55
N SER A 43 -3.89 10.38 -10.89
CA SER A 43 -4.54 9.26 -10.23
C SER A 43 -3.57 8.11 -9.99
N CYS A 44 -3.80 7.38 -8.89
CA CYS A 44 -3.17 6.08 -8.71
C CYS A 44 -3.80 5.04 -9.66
N THR A 45 -3.04 3.98 -9.87
CA THR A 45 -3.52 2.75 -10.48
C THR A 45 -3.45 1.62 -9.46
N PRO A 46 -4.09 0.47 -9.69
CA PRO A 46 -3.95 -0.68 -8.80
C PRO A 46 -2.51 -1.16 -8.58
N LEU A 47 -1.57 -0.77 -9.44
CA LEU A 47 -0.15 -1.10 -9.32
C LEU A 47 0.61 -0.20 -8.32
N HIS A 48 0.00 0.88 -7.83
CA HIS A 48 0.53 1.64 -6.70
C HIS A 48 0.15 0.92 -5.41
N VAL A 49 1.14 0.53 -4.62
CA VAL A 49 0.96 -0.14 -3.33
C VAL A 49 1.26 0.86 -2.22
N LEU A 50 0.21 1.39 -1.62
CA LEU A 50 0.30 2.31 -0.48
C LEU A 50 0.48 1.50 0.80
N THR A 51 1.44 1.85 1.64
CA THR A 51 1.79 1.06 2.83
C THR A 51 1.64 1.82 4.15
N PRO A 52 0.48 2.46 4.43
CA PRO A 52 0.31 3.23 5.65
C PRO A 52 0.23 2.34 6.90
N HIS A 53 0.75 2.84 8.03
CA HIS A 53 0.33 2.40 9.36
C HIS A 53 -0.95 3.16 9.78
N ALA A 54 -1.56 2.81 10.91
CA ALA A 54 -2.86 3.37 11.31
C ALA A 54 -2.87 4.92 11.40
N GLY A 55 -1.79 5.52 11.90
CA GLY A 55 -1.67 6.99 11.97
C GLY A 55 -1.56 7.65 10.60
N GLU A 56 -0.75 7.09 9.70
CA GLU A 56 -0.63 7.56 8.31
C GLU A 56 -1.94 7.37 7.54
N ALA A 57 -2.64 6.24 7.76
CA ALA A 57 -3.93 5.97 7.15
C ALA A 57 -5.00 6.99 7.58
N ALA A 58 -5.04 7.34 8.87
CA ALA A 58 -5.94 8.37 9.37
C ALA A 58 -5.65 9.74 8.74
N ALA A 59 -4.37 10.15 8.70
CA ALA A 59 -3.96 11.42 8.08
C ALA A 59 -4.29 11.46 6.59
N LEU A 60 -4.03 10.36 5.87
CA LEU A 60 -4.32 10.22 4.45
C LEU A 60 -5.83 10.32 4.17
N LEU A 61 -6.66 9.63 4.95
CA LEU A 61 -8.11 9.66 4.82
C LEU A 61 -8.67 11.07 5.05
N ILE A 62 -8.20 11.77 6.09
CA ILE A 62 -8.58 13.16 6.37
C ILE A 62 -8.25 14.05 5.17
N ALA A 63 -7.03 13.96 4.66
CA ALA A 63 -6.58 14.79 3.56
C ALA A 63 -7.31 14.50 2.23
N LEU A 64 -7.72 13.24 2.00
CA LEU A 64 -8.50 12.86 0.81
C LEU A 64 -9.96 13.28 0.90
N GLU A 65 -10.56 13.27 2.11
CA GLU A 65 -11.94 13.70 2.33
C GLU A 65 -12.08 15.23 2.31
N ASP A 66 -11.08 15.99 2.78
CA ASP A 66 -11.08 17.47 2.81
C ASP A 66 -11.18 18.11 1.42
N GLN A 67 -10.87 17.38 0.37
CA GLN A 67 -10.93 17.87 -1.02
C GLN A 67 -12.35 18.13 -1.55
N GLY A 68 -13.40 17.92 -0.76
CA GLY A 68 -14.78 18.13 -1.23
C GLY A 68 -15.85 18.29 -0.15
N THR A 69 -15.49 18.27 1.12
CA THR A 69 -16.47 18.21 2.22
C THR A 69 -16.25 19.33 3.25
N PRO A 70 -17.31 19.97 3.80
CA PRO A 70 -17.16 20.96 4.87
C PRO A 70 -16.44 20.38 6.09
N ALA A 71 -15.52 21.15 6.67
CA ALA A 71 -14.60 20.75 7.74
C ALA A 71 -15.22 20.11 9.00
N GLN A 72 -16.53 20.08 9.14
CA GLN A 72 -17.24 19.47 10.26
C GLN A 72 -17.48 17.97 10.09
N GLU A 73 -17.47 17.43 8.88
CA GLU A 73 -17.61 15.99 8.61
C GLU A 73 -16.25 15.28 8.50
N THR A 74 -15.17 16.02 8.33
CA THR A 74 -13.79 15.52 8.16
C THR A 74 -13.17 14.90 9.42
N ARG A 75 -13.79 15.00 10.58
CA ARG A 75 -13.34 14.36 11.82
C ARG A 75 -13.72 12.88 11.94
N ARG A 76 -14.08 12.22 10.85
CA ARG A 76 -14.49 10.80 10.86
C ARG A 76 -13.34 9.86 11.16
N TRP A 77 -12.10 10.22 10.84
CA TRP A 77 -10.93 9.36 10.98
C TRP A 77 -9.99 9.84 12.09
N SER A 78 -9.55 8.90 12.90
CA SER A 78 -8.46 9.03 13.85
C SER A 78 -7.66 7.72 13.84
N ARG A 79 -6.47 7.73 14.43
CA ARG A 79 -5.67 6.52 14.58
C ARG A 79 -6.47 5.41 15.26
N GLU A 80 -7.12 5.72 16.36
CA GLU A 80 -7.91 4.76 17.16
C GLU A 80 -9.07 4.18 16.34
N ARG A 81 -9.71 5.01 15.50
CA ARG A 81 -10.79 4.53 14.62
C ARG A 81 -10.26 3.61 13.52
N VAL A 82 -9.10 3.90 12.95
CA VAL A 82 -8.44 3.01 11.98
C VAL A 82 -8.07 1.70 12.65
N GLU A 83 -7.52 1.72 13.86
CA GLU A 83 -7.17 0.52 14.63
C GLU A 83 -8.41 -0.31 14.99
N ALA A 84 -9.55 0.34 15.29
CA ALA A 84 -10.81 -0.33 15.58
C ALA A 84 -11.49 -0.91 14.32
N HIS A 85 -11.30 -0.28 13.15
CA HIS A 85 -11.96 -0.66 11.90
C HIS A 85 -10.98 -0.70 10.71
N PRO A 86 -9.89 -1.49 10.80
CA PRO A 86 -8.80 -1.42 9.81
C PRO A 86 -9.24 -1.83 8.40
N GLY A 87 -10.15 -2.81 8.28
CA GLY A 87 -10.68 -3.23 6.98
C GLY A 87 -11.50 -2.14 6.29
N LEU A 88 -12.25 -1.35 7.06
CA LEU A 88 -13.01 -0.21 6.53
C LEU A 88 -12.06 0.89 6.04
N ALA A 89 -11.04 1.23 6.84
CA ALA A 89 -10.05 2.23 6.48
C ALA A 89 -9.26 1.86 5.21
N ALA A 90 -8.78 0.62 5.13
CA ALA A 90 -8.04 0.13 3.96
C ALA A 90 -8.88 0.18 2.68
N ARG A 91 -10.15 -0.26 2.76
CA ARG A 91 -11.08 -0.20 1.61
C ARG A 91 -11.41 1.24 1.21
N GLU A 92 -11.55 2.15 2.16
CA GLU A 92 -11.87 3.54 1.86
C GLU A 92 -10.69 4.26 1.19
N ILE A 93 -9.46 4.05 1.66
CA ILE A 93 -8.27 4.56 0.96
C ILE A 93 -8.19 3.97 -0.45
N CYS A 94 -8.38 2.66 -0.60
CA CYS A 94 -8.38 2.00 -1.90
C CYS A 94 -9.44 2.60 -2.84
N ARG A 95 -10.66 2.85 -2.35
CA ARG A 95 -11.75 3.44 -3.11
C ARG A 95 -11.44 4.87 -3.57
N LEU A 96 -10.90 5.70 -2.68
CA LEU A 96 -10.59 7.11 -2.95
C LEU A 96 -9.41 7.28 -3.91
N THR A 97 -8.41 6.41 -3.81
CA THR A 97 -7.18 6.54 -4.59
C THR A 97 -7.13 5.66 -5.84
N GLY A 98 -7.87 4.55 -5.87
CA GLY A 98 -7.74 3.51 -6.89
C GLY A 98 -6.50 2.62 -6.73
N ALA A 99 -5.68 2.83 -5.70
CA ALA A 99 -4.48 2.08 -5.40
C ALA A 99 -4.77 0.77 -4.65
N THR A 100 -3.81 -0.14 -4.67
CA THR A 100 -3.74 -1.24 -3.71
C THR A 100 -3.20 -0.70 -2.37
N VAL A 101 -3.84 -1.04 -1.27
CA VAL A 101 -3.50 -0.55 0.07
C VAL A 101 -3.07 -1.71 0.95
N LEU A 102 -1.86 -1.63 1.50
CA LEU A 102 -1.34 -2.50 2.54
C LEU A 102 -1.38 -1.73 3.86
N LEU A 103 -2.43 -1.91 4.65
CA LEU A 103 -2.54 -1.28 5.97
C LEU A 103 -1.73 -2.08 6.99
N LYS A 104 -0.63 -1.49 7.44
CA LYS A 104 0.29 -2.11 8.43
C LYS A 104 -0.36 -2.18 9.81
N GLY A 105 -0.27 -3.35 10.47
CA GLY A 105 -0.78 -3.59 11.83
C GLY A 105 -0.35 -4.96 12.34
N ALA A 106 -0.80 -5.35 13.54
CA ALA A 106 -0.59 -6.71 14.08
C ALA A 106 -1.12 -7.77 13.10
N THR A 107 -2.27 -7.51 12.50
CA THR A 107 -2.71 -8.15 11.26
C THR A 107 -2.62 -7.13 10.14
N THR A 108 -1.80 -7.38 9.15
CA THR A 108 -1.70 -6.54 7.96
C THR A 108 -2.84 -6.87 7.01
N LEU A 109 -3.51 -5.83 6.51
CA LEU A 109 -4.63 -5.97 5.59
C LEU A 109 -4.26 -5.43 4.21
N ILE A 110 -4.63 -6.17 3.16
CA ILE A 110 -4.43 -5.77 1.78
C ILE A 110 -5.80 -5.57 1.13
N ALA A 111 -6.07 -4.35 0.69
CA ALA A 111 -7.26 -4.00 -0.07
C ALA A 111 -6.86 -3.59 -1.49
N ALA A 112 -7.40 -4.26 -2.49
CA ALA A 112 -7.20 -3.91 -3.91
C ALA A 112 -8.55 -3.65 -4.57
N PRO A 113 -8.60 -2.84 -5.65
CA PRO A 113 -9.84 -2.52 -6.34
C PRO A 113 -10.57 -3.78 -6.80
N GLN A 114 -11.85 -3.90 -6.45
CA GLN A 114 -12.73 -5.02 -6.84
C GLN A 114 -12.21 -6.42 -6.42
N ARG A 115 -11.38 -6.50 -5.38
CA ARG A 115 -10.86 -7.76 -4.81
C ARG A 115 -11.32 -7.96 -3.37
N PRO A 116 -11.42 -9.20 -2.90
CA PRO A 116 -11.61 -9.49 -1.49
C PRO A 116 -10.49 -8.85 -0.65
N LEU A 117 -10.81 -8.53 0.60
CA LEU A 117 -9.81 -8.10 1.57
C LEU A 117 -8.96 -9.32 1.96
N VAL A 118 -7.65 -9.18 1.84
CA VAL A 118 -6.69 -10.21 2.25
C VAL A 118 -6.10 -9.82 3.59
N SER A 119 -6.02 -10.76 4.53
CA SER A 119 -5.36 -10.58 5.82
C SER A 119 -4.11 -11.45 5.91
N VAL A 120 -3.03 -10.86 6.39
CA VAL A 120 -1.75 -11.55 6.59
C VAL A 120 -1.28 -11.27 8.02
N ASP A 121 -0.84 -12.30 8.72
CA ASP A 121 -0.20 -12.12 10.02
C ASP A 121 1.03 -11.21 9.88
N GLY A 122 1.05 -10.11 10.63
CA GLY A 122 2.10 -9.09 10.58
C GLY A 122 3.40 -9.50 11.28
N GLY A 123 3.42 -10.66 11.91
CA GLY A 123 4.58 -11.16 12.64
C GLY A 123 4.59 -10.75 14.12
N PRO A 124 5.69 -11.00 14.85
CA PRO A 124 5.78 -10.75 16.27
C PRO A 124 5.70 -9.25 16.60
N GLY A 125 5.08 -8.92 17.73
CA GLY A 125 4.79 -7.54 18.14
C GLY A 125 6.02 -6.63 18.27
N TRP A 126 7.22 -7.17 18.53
CA TRP A 126 8.46 -6.38 18.61
C TRP A 126 8.88 -5.80 17.24
N MET A 127 8.34 -6.29 16.13
CA MET A 127 8.53 -5.69 14.81
C MET A 127 7.87 -4.30 14.66
N ALA A 128 7.07 -3.87 15.63
CA ALA A 128 6.57 -2.49 15.69
C ALA A 128 7.67 -1.47 16.10
N SER A 129 8.92 -1.74 15.73
CA SER A 129 10.08 -0.89 15.94
C SER A 129 10.34 0.03 14.74
N ALA A 130 11.02 1.16 15.00
CA ALA A 130 11.44 2.08 13.94
C ALA A 130 12.33 1.34 12.91
N GLY A 131 12.13 1.63 11.61
CA GLY A 131 12.86 1.00 10.51
C GLY A 131 12.27 -0.33 10.00
N SER A 132 11.41 -0.99 10.75
CA SER A 132 10.76 -2.23 10.29
C SER A 132 9.92 -2.00 9.03
N GLY A 133 9.24 -0.85 8.94
CA GLY A 133 8.49 -0.44 7.74
C GLY A 133 9.38 -0.27 6.51
N ASP A 134 10.57 0.32 6.68
CA ASP A 134 11.54 0.52 5.59
C ASP A 134 12.02 -0.83 5.04
N VAL A 135 12.25 -1.80 5.93
CA VAL A 135 12.61 -3.17 5.53
C VAL A 135 11.48 -3.81 4.74
N LEU A 136 10.23 -3.67 5.21
CA LEU A 136 9.06 -4.16 4.48
C LEU A 136 8.96 -3.52 3.09
N ALA A 137 9.11 -2.20 3.00
CA ALA A 137 9.07 -1.47 1.72
C ALA A 137 10.15 -1.97 0.75
N GLY A 138 11.36 -2.23 1.25
CA GLY A 138 12.45 -2.82 0.46
C GLY A 138 12.14 -4.24 -0.04
N ILE A 139 11.58 -5.10 0.82
CA ILE A 139 11.15 -6.45 0.44
C ILE A 139 10.06 -6.38 -0.63
N LEU A 140 9.05 -5.52 -0.45
CA LEU A 140 7.98 -5.33 -1.42
C LEU A 140 8.54 -4.86 -2.77
N GLY A 141 9.45 -3.89 -2.77
CA GLY A 141 10.11 -3.42 -4.00
C GLY A 141 10.79 -4.55 -4.77
N ALA A 142 11.55 -5.40 -4.08
CA ALA A 142 12.24 -6.53 -4.70
C ALA A 142 11.26 -7.60 -5.23
N VAL A 143 10.24 -7.97 -4.44
CA VAL A 143 9.24 -8.98 -4.82
C VAL A 143 8.42 -8.50 -6.02
N LEU A 144 7.99 -7.24 -6.00
CA LEU A 144 7.18 -6.65 -7.07
C LEU A 144 7.98 -6.44 -8.35
N ALA A 145 9.26 -6.08 -8.27
CA ALA A 145 10.14 -6.01 -9.45
C ALA A 145 10.28 -7.38 -10.12
N GLY A 146 10.47 -8.45 -9.33
CA GLY A 146 10.50 -9.81 -9.84
C GLY A 146 9.16 -10.28 -10.42
N ALA A 147 8.03 -9.84 -9.88
CA ALA A 147 6.71 -10.12 -10.42
C ALA A 147 6.51 -9.38 -11.77
N ALA A 148 6.84 -8.09 -11.83
CA ALA A 148 6.71 -7.28 -13.04
C ALA A 148 7.51 -7.87 -14.22
N ALA A 149 8.74 -8.32 -13.99
CA ALA A 149 9.55 -8.97 -15.01
C ALA A 149 8.89 -10.24 -15.59
N ARG A 150 8.15 -11.00 -14.76
CA ARG A 150 7.40 -12.18 -15.24
C ARG A 150 6.15 -11.78 -16.03
N TRP A 151 5.47 -10.70 -15.64
CA TRP A 151 4.29 -10.21 -16.38
C TRP A 151 4.66 -9.69 -17.77
N GLU A 152 5.81 -9.04 -17.92
CA GLU A 152 6.31 -8.57 -19.23
C GLU A 152 6.60 -9.72 -20.19
N GLN A 153 7.10 -10.84 -19.68
CA GLN A 153 7.39 -12.04 -20.50
C GLN A 153 6.14 -12.80 -20.95
N GLY A 154 5.05 -12.68 -20.18
CA GLY A 154 3.78 -13.33 -20.47
C GLY A 154 2.67 -12.38 -20.88
N ALA A 155 2.98 -11.21 -21.47
CA ALA A 155 2.09 -10.07 -21.71
C ALA A 155 0.65 -10.50 -22.05
N PRO A 156 -0.29 -10.40 -21.13
CA PRO A 156 -1.67 -10.73 -21.41
C PRO A 156 -2.33 -9.59 -22.19
N ASP A 157 -3.23 -9.94 -23.07
CA ASP A 157 -4.25 -9.06 -23.63
C ASP A 157 -5.12 -8.40 -22.53
N ALA A 158 -6.13 -7.66 -22.88
CA ALA A 158 -7.00 -6.94 -21.92
C ALA A 158 -7.62 -7.85 -20.83
N SER A 159 -7.72 -9.18 -21.05
CA SER A 159 -8.17 -10.16 -20.04
C SER A 159 -7.12 -10.43 -18.95
N GLY A 160 -5.86 -10.04 -19.18
CA GLY A 160 -4.77 -10.23 -18.24
C GLY A 160 -4.66 -9.17 -17.14
N ALA A 161 -5.37 -8.04 -17.23
CA ALA A 161 -5.31 -7.01 -16.19
C ALA A 161 -5.78 -7.54 -14.83
N ASP A 162 -6.80 -8.39 -14.81
CA ASP A 162 -7.29 -9.05 -13.59
C ASP A 162 -6.26 -10.04 -13.03
N LEU A 163 -5.62 -10.82 -13.89
CA LEU A 163 -4.57 -11.76 -13.49
C LEU A 163 -3.33 -11.03 -12.94
N VAL A 164 -2.97 -9.89 -13.53
CA VAL A 164 -1.88 -9.04 -13.02
C VAL A 164 -2.20 -8.50 -11.63
N LEU A 165 -3.44 -8.06 -11.41
CA LEU A 165 -3.85 -7.54 -10.10
C LEU A 165 -3.89 -8.65 -9.04
N ASP A 166 -4.38 -9.83 -9.38
CA ASP A 166 -4.35 -10.98 -8.46
C ASP A 166 -2.92 -11.38 -8.11
N ALA A 167 -2.03 -11.47 -9.11
CA ALA A 167 -0.62 -11.75 -8.91
C ALA A 167 0.11 -10.63 -8.12
N LEU A 168 -0.32 -9.35 -8.26
CA LEU A 168 0.18 -8.26 -7.43
C LEU A 168 -0.22 -8.48 -5.96
N VAL A 169 -1.49 -8.75 -5.68
CA VAL A 169 -2.00 -8.97 -4.32
C VAL A 169 -1.28 -10.14 -3.67
N ASP A 170 -1.10 -11.25 -4.39
CA ASP A 170 -0.37 -12.43 -3.91
C ASP A 170 1.10 -12.10 -3.62
N SER A 171 1.74 -11.31 -4.49
CA SER A 171 3.14 -10.87 -4.32
C SER A 171 3.29 -9.95 -3.11
N VAL A 172 2.33 -9.03 -2.88
CA VAL A 172 2.30 -8.17 -1.70
C VAL A 172 2.12 -9.01 -0.43
N ALA A 173 1.19 -9.97 -0.43
CA ALA A 173 0.97 -10.88 0.70
C ALA A 173 2.21 -11.73 1.00
N ALA A 174 2.88 -12.23 -0.04
CA ALA A 174 4.14 -12.97 0.11
C ALA A 174 5.25 -12.11 0.71
N GLY A 175 5.37 -10.83 0.30
CA GLY A 175 6.32 -9.88 0.86
C GLY A 175 6.08 -9.62 2.34
N VAL A 176 4.82 -9.43 2.77
CA VAL A 176 4.44 -9.30 4.18
C VAL A 176 4.82 -10.57 4.96
N ARG A 177 4.51 -11.74 4.40
CA ARG A 177 4.83 -13.02 5.05
C ARG A 177 6.33 -13.23 5.20
N LEU A 178 7.11 -12.89 4.19
CA LEU A 178 8.57 -12.94 4.23
C LEU A 178 9.13 -12.04 5.32
N HIS A 179 8.64 -10.81 5.42
CA HIS A 179 9.01 -9.85 6.46
C HIS A 179 8.70 -10.40 7.86
N ALA A 180 7.49 -10.94 8.07
CA ALA A 180 7.07 -11.53 9.34
C ALA A 180 7.96 -12.73 9.75
N LEU A 181 8.28 -13.61 8.79
CA LEU A 181 9.16 -14.76 9.01
C LEU A 181 10.59 -14.33 9.33
N ALA A 182 11.14 -13.34 8.62
CA ALA A 182 12.46 -12.80 8.89
C ALA A 182 12.55 -12.21 10.32
N GLY A 183 11.49 -11.48 10.71
CA GLY A 183 11.37 -10.98 12.06
C GLY A 183 11.31 -12.08 13.11
N ALA A 184 10.48 -13.08 12.93
CA ALA A 184 10.38 -14.21 13.84
C ALA A 184 11.71 -14.97 13.96
N TYR A 185 12.42 -15.15 12.85
CA TYR A 185 13.74 -15.78 12.85
C TYR A 185 14.78 -14.95 13.63
N ALA A 186 14.81 -13.63 13.42
CA ALA A 186 15.71 -12.73 14.14
C ALA A 186 15.47 -12.77 15.67
N ALA A 187 14.19 -12.86 16.10
CA ALA A 187 13.85 -12.99 17.51
C ALA A 187 14.28 -14.32 18.13
N ALA A 188 14.25 -15.40 17.36
CA ALA A 188 14.64 -16.73 17.82
C ALA A 188 16.17 -16.92 17.89
N SER A 189 16.96 -16.02 17.28
CA SER A 189 18.42 -16.12 17.24
C SER A 189 19.04 -15.60 18.55
N PRO A 190 19.83 -16.40 19.29
CA PRO A 190 20.47 -15.98 20.54
C PRO A 190 21.41 -14.77 20.41
N GLN A 191 21.90 -14.52 19.19
CA GLN A 191 22.77 -13.38 18.86
C GLN A 191 22.02 -12.06 18.67
N GLY A 192 20.68 -12.08 18.48
CA GLY A 192 19.85 -10.90 18.42
C GLY A 192 19.45 -10.33 19.79
N ALA A 193 19.72 -11.05 20.87
CA ALA A 193 19.42 -10.64 22.25
C ALA A 193 20.59 -9.95 22.98
N GLY A 194 21.66 -9.64 22.27
CA GLY A 194 22.91 -9.12 22.85
C GLY A 194 23.45 -7.90 22.10
N GLY A 195 22.64 -6.85 21.97
CA GLY A 195 23.08 -5.55 21.48
C GLY A 195 22.41 -4.44 22.26
#